data_34070d77e076f67648bcbff0e545e192
#
_entry.id   34070d77e076f67648bcbff0e545e192
#
_cell.length_a   1.000
_cell.length_b   1.000
_cell.length_c   1.000
_cell.angle_alpha   90.00
_cell.angle_beta   90.00
_cell.angle_gamma   90.00
#
_symmetry.space_group_name_H-M   'P 1'
#
loop_
_entity.id
_entity.type
_entity.pdbx_description
1 polymer ?
#
loop_
_entity_poly.entity_id
_entity_poly.type
_entity_poly.pdbx_seq_one_letter_code
_entity_poly.pdbx_strand_id
1 'polypeptide(L)'
;MLKTRIITALILVSLVILTTIFLEPVWFLFISSLFVLVGIWEWFKLFSSRVDGYIHYFWIFPVVFMCFIGQPISFVLSNYSISTVYLFEHSPVFYVVIYLSLAFFWLVIAPLMIINYQKKLFFNPYLVITDLKGKRSWSDLMIGPEGTWMNFFLGNFLLWGMWLNLVILLFNNPYILLFLFLIIWSADIAAYFSGKKYGKHTLADNVSPSKTWEGVIGGLIAGILTAFLALHFFREFLGVDMIQASPIKLILLSSVTVIYSIVGDLFISIIKRDAGKKDTGILFPGHGGILDRIDSLMAGSVAFMFWGIFLGLFDFGLL
;
A
#
# COMPACT_ATOMS: atom_id res chain seq x y z
N MET A 1 -8.71 -22.95 11.57
CA MET A 1 -8.54 -21.86 10.56
C MET A 1 -9.01 -20.47 11.04
N LEU A 2 -10.24 -20.25 11.57
CA LEU A 2 -10.67 -18.90 12.00
C LEU A 2 -9.85 -18.41 13.23
N LYS A 3 -9.61 -19.27 14.22
CA LYS A 3 -8.82 -18.91 15.42
C LYS A 3 -7.40 -18.45 15.09
N THR A 4 -6.71 -19.14 14.19
CA THR A 4 -5.36 -18.76 13.75
C THR A 4 -5.37 -17.38 13.06
N ARG A 5 -6.36 -17.09 12.25
CA ARG A 5 -6.53 -15.79 11.60
C ARG A 5 -6.74 -14.66 12.61
N ILE A 6 -7.60 -14.86 13.61
CA ILE A 6 -7.83 -13.85 14.65
C ILE A 6 -6.54 -13.59 15.44
N ILE A 7 -5.82 -14.62 15.83
CA ILE A 7 -4.57 -14.48 16.60
C ILE A 7 -3.51 -13.71 15.80
N THR A 8 -3.27 -14.08 14.54
CA THR A 8 -2.28 -13.37 13.72
C THR A 8 -2.66 -11.92 13.46
N ALA A 9 -3.95 -11.63 13.25
CA ALA A 9 -4.43 -10.25 13.10
C ALA A 9 -4.22 -9.45 14.38
N LEU A 10 -4.55 -9.99 15.54
CA LEU A 10 -4.34 -9.34 16.84
C LEU A 10 -2.85 -9.06 17.09
N ILE A 11 -1.96 -10.00 16.79
CA ILE A 11 -0.51 -9.81 16.93
C ILE A 11 -0.03 -8.67 16.04
N LEU A 12 -0.45 -8.64 14.76
CA LEU A 12 -0.02 -7.61 13.82
C LEU A 12 -0.55 -6.23 14.21
N VAL A 13 -1.82 -6.13 14.59
CA VAL A 13 -2.42 -4.86 15.07
C VAL A 13 -1.71 -4.36 16.32
N SER A 14 -1.47 -5.25 17.30
CA SER A 14 -0.75 -4.88 18.53
C SER A 14 0.67 -4.43 18.24
N LEU A 15 1.37 -5.09 17.31
CA LEU A 15 2.72 -4.71 16.88
C LEU A 15 2.74 -3.30 16.26
N VAL A 16 1.79 -3.00 15.37
CA VAL A 16 1.68 -1.68 14.74
C VAL A 16 1.40 -0.61 15.79
N ILE A 17 0.43 -0.82 16.69
CA ILE A 17 0.11 0.14 17.76
C ILE A 17 1.33 0.36 18.65
N LEU A 18 2.00 -0.72 19.08
CA LEU A 18 3.17 -0.66 19.94
C LEU A 18 4.30 0.16 19.29
N THR A 19 4.62 -0.13 18.04
CA THR A 19 5.72 0.53 17.33
C THR A 19 5.39 1.95 16.91
N THR A 20 4.11 2.29 16.73
CA THR A 20 3.68 3.62 16.29
C THR A 20 3.55 4.60 17.47
N ILE A 21 3.03 4.14 18.62
CA ILE A 21 2.65 5.02 19.73
C ILE A 21 3.60 4.90 20.93
N PHE A 22 4.06 3.68 21.26
CA PHE A 22 4.75 3.40 22.52
C PHE A 22 6.27 3.25 22.38
N LEU A 23 6.77 2.94 21.21
CA LEU A 23 8.19 2.79 20.97
C LEU A 23 8.77 4.01 20.25
N GLU A 24 10.09 4.15 20.32
CA GLU A 24 10.79 5.15 19.51
C GLU A 24 10.58 4.89 18.00
N PRO A 25 10.49 5.94 17.17
CA PRO A 25 10.25 5.82 15.72
C PRO A 25 11.22 4.87 15.00
N VAL A 26 12.43 4.70 15.52
CA VAL A 26 13.45 3.79 14.97
C VAL A 26 12.96 2.34 14.92
N TRP A 27 12.17 1.91 15.89
CA TRP A 27 11.64 0.56 15.91
C TRP A 27 10.59 0.34 14.83
N PHE A 28 9.75 1.34 14.57
CA PHE A 28 8.83 1.29 13.44
C PHE A 28 9.58 1.22 12.11
N LEU A 29 10.62 2.07 11.93
CA LEU A 29 11.46 2.04 10.74
C LEU A 29 12.08 0.67 10.53
N PHE A 30 12.68 0.10 11.56
CA PHE A 30 13.33 -1.21 11.49
C PHE A 30 12.33 -2.32 11.13
N ILE A 31 11.24 -2.43 11.87
CA ILE A 31 10.26 -3.51 11.69
C ILE A 31 9.54 -3.35 10.34
N SER A 32 9.09 -2.15 9.98
CA SER A 32 8.43 -1.91 8.69
C SER A 32 9.35 -2.15 7.50
N SER A 33 10.65 -1.84 7.62
CA SER A 33 11.65 -2.18 6.59
C SER A 33 11.80 -3.68 6.39
N LEU A 34 11.78 -4.47 7.47
CA LEU A 34 11.80 -5.94 7.36
C LEU A 34 10.56 -6.45 6.62
N PHE A 35 9.37 -5.88 6.90
CA PHE A 35 8.14 -6.22 6.18
C PHE A 35 8.27 -5.91 4.68
N VAL A 36 8.82 -4.75 4.33
CA VAL A 36 9.06 -4.37 2.93
C VAL A 36 10.03 -5.32 2.25
N LEU A 37 11.16 -5.66 2.89
CA LEU A 37 12.14 -6.60 2.33
C LEU A 37 11.54 -7.98 2.07
N VAL A 38 10.73 -8.50 2.99
CA VAL A 38 10.03 -9.78 2.77
C VAL A 38 8.95 -9.63 1.71
N GLY A 39 8.23 -8.50 1.65
CA GLY A 39 7.27 -8.20 0.59
C GLY A 39 7.92 -8.18 -0.80
N ILE A 40 9.09 -7.56 -0.94
CA ILE A 40 9.90 -7.57 -2.16
C ILE A 40 10.33 -9.00 -2.52
N TRP A 41 10.76 -9.79 -1.55
CA TRP A 41 11.08 -11.20 -1.75
C TRP A 41 9.89 -12.02 -2.26
N GLU A 42 8.72 -11.83 -1.66
CA GLU A 42 7.48 -12.49 -2.11
C GLU A 42 7.08 -12.03 -3.50
N TRP A 43 7.16 -10.70 -3.79
CA TRP A 43 6.92 -10.15 -5.11
C TRP A 43 7.80 -10.81 -6.16
N PHE A 44 9.09 -10.89 -5.90
CA PHE A 44 10.04 -11.53 -6.82
C PHE A 44 9.70 -13.03 -7.04
N LYS A 45 9.34 -13.75 -5.97
CA LYS A 45 8.94 -15.16 -6.05
C LYS A 45 7.71 -15.41 -6.93
N LEU A 46 6.86 -14.43 -7.14
CA LEU A 46 5.72 -14.57 -8.06
C LEU A 46 6.20 -14.76 -9.49
N PHE A 47 7.34 -14.18 -9.87
CA PHE A 47 7.86 -14.17 -11.23
C PHE A 47 9.07 -15.09 -11.45
N SER A 48 9.70 -15.60 -10.39
CA SER A 48 11.01 -16.25 -10.43
C SER A 48 11.03 -17.71 -10.88
N SER A 49 9.90 -18.28 -11.33
CA SER A 49 9.89 -19.70 -11.77
C SER A 49 10.79 -19.98 -12.98
N ARG A 50 11.49 -18.97 -13.54
CA ARG A 50 12.38 -19.08 -14.71
C ARG A 50 13.74 -18.38 -14.57
N VAL A 51 14.11 -17.89 -13.37
CA VAL A 51 15.28 -17.00 -13.24
C VAL A 51 16.18 -17.40 -12.07
N ASP A 52 16.73 -18.60 -12.12
CA ASP A 52 17.60 -19.13 -11.06
C ASP A 52 18.95 -18.38 -10.91
N GLY A 53 19.40 -17.60 -11.93
CA GLY A 53 20.70 -16.93 -11.93
C GLY A 53 20.73 -15.49 -11.38
N TYR A 54 19.57 -14.82 -11.27
CA TYR A 54 19.52 -13.37 -10.94
C TYR A 54 19.18 -13.09 -9.49
N ILE A 55 18.96 -14.10 -8.70
CA ILE A 55 18.55 -14.00 -7.29
C ILE A 55 19.59 -13.22 -6.44
N HIS A 56 20.87 -13.27 -6.82
CA HIS A 56 21.96 -12.60 -6.11
C HIS A 56 21.96 -11.07 -6.29
N TYR A 57 21.45 -10.55 -7.41
CA TYR A 57 21.35 -9.10 -7.65
C TYR A 57 20.15 -8.48 -6.96
N PHE A 58 19.23 -9.31 -6.48
CA PHE A 58 18.01 -8.92 -5.81
C PHE A 58 18.24 -8.07 -4.54
N TRP A 59 19.29 -8.37 -3.79
CA TRP A 59 19.62 -7.68 -2.55
C TRP A 59 20.36 -6.36 -2.75
N ILE A 60 20.95 -6.13 -3.92
CA ILE A 60 21.75 -4.92 -4.18
C ILE A 60 20.87 -3.68 -4.19
N PHE A 61 19.72 -3.71 -4.85
CA PHE A 61 18.86 -2.54 -4.98
C PHE A 61 18.24 -2.09 -3.65
N PRO A 62 17.63 -2.95 -2.82
CA PRO A 62 17.18 -2.59 -1.48
C PRO A 62 18.30 -2.01 -0.61
N VAL A 63 19.50 -2.59 -0.67
CA VAL A 63 20.66 -2.09 0.09
C VAL A 63 21.10 -0.72 -0.43
N VAL A 64 21.21 -0.54 -1.73
CA VAL A 64 21.55 0.75 -2.35
C VAL A 64 20.47 1.79 -2.04
N PHE A 65 19.22 1.43 -2.16
CA PHE A 65 18.09 2.31 -1.83
C PHE A 65 18.06 2.67 -0.34
N MET A 66 18.33 1.72 0.55
CA MET A 66 18.51 1.99 1.99
C MET A 66 19.70 2.89 2.28
N CYS A 67 20.82 2.76 1.53
CA CYS A 67 21.94 3.68 1.66
C CYS A 67 21.57 5.10 1.20
N PHE A 68 20.80 5.24 0.13
CA PHE A 68 20.32 6.54 -0.35
C PHE A 68 19.33 7.22 0.61
N ILE A 69 18.40 6.45 1.21
CA ILE A 69 17.44 6.94 2.22
C ILE A 69 18.08 6.95 3.61
N GLY A 70 19.07 6.12 3.87
CA GLY A 70 19.74 6.00 5.15
C GLY A 70 20.48 7.27 5.59
N GLN A 71 20.94 8.09 4.65
CA GLN A 71 21.56 9.38 4.99
C GLN A 71 20.56 10.33 5.71
N PRO A 72 19.35 10.60 5.16
CA PRO A 72 18.33 11.35 5.88
C PRO A 72 17.88 10.66 7.17
N ILE A 73 17.76 9.33 7.18
CA ILE A 73 17.35 8.58 8.37
C ILE A 73 18.42 8.66 9.48
N SER A 74 19.72 8.51 9.16
CA SER A 74 20.79 8.63 10.14
C SER A 74 20.85 10.02 10.75
N PHE A 75 20.59 11.06 9.96
CA PHE A 75 20.50 12.43 10.44
C PHE A 75 19.26 12.65 11.32
N VAL A 76 18.10 12.09 10.95
CA VAL A 76 16.88 12.07 11.77
C VAL A 76 17.13 11.37 13.11
N LEU A 77 17.84 10.24 13.12
CA LEU A 77 18.16 9.50 14.33
C LEU A 77 19.16 10.23 15.24
N SER A 78 20.06 11.05 14.67
CA SER A 78 21.07 11.78 15.46
C SER A 78 20.51 13.02 16.15
N ASN A 79 19.39 13.56 15.71
CA ASN A 79 18.88 14.86 16.15
C ASN A 79 17.38 14.84 16.45
N TYR A 80 16.87 14.08 17.32
CA TYR A 80 15.46 13.87 17.76
C TYR A 80 14.41 14.99 17.53
N SER A 81 14.77 16.08 16.85
CA SER A 81 13.94 17.29 16.63
C SER A 81 13.74 17.64 15.15
N ILE A 82 13.79 16.67 14.25
CA ILE A 82 13.69 17.01 12.83
C ILE A 82 12.28 16.82 12.33
N SER A 83 11.71 17.98 11.98
CA SER A 83 10.54 18.09 11.14
C SER A 83 10.81 17.35 9.80
N THR A 84 9.77 16.74 9.23
CA THR A 84 9.74 16.24 7.84
C THR A 84 10.31 17.23 6.84
N VAL A 85 10.34 18.51 7.19
CA VAL A 85 10.95 19.64 6.48
C VAL A 85 12.40 19.35 6.08
N TYR A 86 13.23 18.70 6.92
CA TYR A 86 14.64 18.49 6.56
C TYR A 86 14.84 17.50 5.40
N LEU A 87 14.04 16.46 5.30
CA LEU A 87 14.08 15.52 4.17
C LEU A 87 13.76 16.23 2.85
N PHE A 88 12.89 17.22 2.90
CA PHE A 88 12.45 17.99 1.74
C PHE A 88 13.35 19.20 1.44
N GLU A 89 13.98 19.81 2.43
CA GLU A 89 14.88 20.96 2.23
C GLU A 89 16.13 20.59 1.40
N HIS A 90 16.68 19.38 1.55
CA HIS A 90 17.92 18.98 0.86
C HIS A 90 17.73 18.43 -0.54
N SER A 91 16.52 17.92 -0.89
CA SER A 91 16.22 17.43 -2.23
C SER A 91 14.72 17.45 -2.51
N PRO A 92 14.06 18.61 -2.41
CA PRO A 92 12.59 18.68 -2.48
C PRO A 92 12.07 18.14 -3.83
N VAL A 93 12.71 18.49 -4.92
CA VAL A 93 12.31 18.07 -6.27
C VAL A 93 12.33 16.55 -6.42
N PHE A 94 13.34 15.89 -5.87
CA PHE A 94 13.47 14.43 -5.96
C PHE A 94 12.31 13.70 -5.25
N TYR A 95 11.99 14.10 -4.01
CA TYR A 95 10.89 13.49 -3.26
C TYR A 95 9.53 13.79 -3.90
N VAL A 96 9.32 15.02 -4.37
CA VAL A 96 8.10 15.41 -5.06
C VAL A 96 7.91 14.59 -6.35
N VAL A 97 8.95 14.41 -7.16
CA VAL A 97 8.88 13.62 -8.40
C VAL A 97 8.57 12.15 -8.11
N ILE A 98 9.24 11.53 -7.12
CA ILE A 98 8.95 10.14 -6.71
C ILE A 98 7.51 10.03 -6.24
N TYR A 99 7.09 10.94 -5.38
CA TYR A 99 5.75 10.92 -4.82
C TYR A 99 4.66 11.10 -5.88
N LEU A 100 4.81 12.09 -6.77
CA LEU A 100 3.87 12.31 -7.87
C LEU A 100 3.84 11.12 -8.85
N SER A 101 4.99 10.49 -9.11
CA SER A 101 5.05 9.28 -9.94
C SER A 101 4.32 8.11 -9.29
N LEU A 102 4.47 7.94 -7.98
CA LEU A 102 3.77 6.93 -7.20
C LEU A 102 2.26 7.19 -7.15
N ALA A 103 1.87 8.45 -6.92
CA ALA A 103 0.48 8.87 -6.94
C ALA A 103 -0.13 8.65 -8.34
N PHE A 104 0.55 9.04 -9.40
CA PHE A 104 0.10 8.80 -10.78
C PHE A 104 -0.09 7.30 -11.07
N PHE A 105 0.85 6.46 -10.63
CA PHE A 105 0.69 5.02 -10.78
C PHE A 105 -0.58 4.52 -10.10
N TRP A 106 -0.77 4.82 -8.81
CA TRP A 106 -1.91 4.30 -8.07
C TRP A 106 -3.24 4.94 -8.42
N LEU A 107 -3.26 6.25 -8.70
CA LEU A 107 -4.51 6.97 -8.99
C LEU A 107 -4.98 6.78 -10.44
N VAL A 108 -4.07 6.48 -11.37
CA VAL A 108 -4.39 6.40 -12.79
C VAL A 108 -4.07 5.03 -13.39
N ILE A 109 -2.80 4.59 -13.29
CA ILE A 109 -2.34 3.38 -14.00
C ILE A 109 -2.99 2.12 -13.42
N ALA A 110 -2.95 1.92 -12.11
CA ALA A 110 -3.48 0.70 -11.49
C ALA A 110 -5.00 0.50 -11.72
N PRO A 111 -5.88 1.51 -11.57
CA PRO A 111 -7.29 1.37 -11.95
C PRO A 111 -7.49 1.02 -13.43
N LEU A 112 -6.74 1.65 -14.33
CA LEU A 112 -6.83 1.33 -15.77
C LEU A 112 -6.39 -0.11 -16.05
N MET A 113 -5.35 -0.61 -15.37
CA MET A 113 -4.93 -2.00 -15.46
C MET A 113 -6.03 -2.97 -15.00
N ILE A 114 -6.68 -2.68 -13.87
CA ILE A 114 -7.77 -3.50 -13.32
C ILE A 114 -8.95 -3.54 -14.30
N ILE A 115 -9.37 -2.37 -14.83
CA ILE A 115 -10.48 -2.28 -15.78
C ILE A 115 -10.18 -3.06 -17.06
N ASN A 116 -8.96 -2.94 -17.60
CA ASN A 116 -8.54 -3.65 -18.80
C ASN A 116 -8.49 -5.16 -18.59
N TYR A 117 -7.95 -5.61 -17.47
CA TYR A 117 -7.90 -7.01 -17.09
C TYR A 117 -9.32 -7.60 -16.96
N GLN A 118 -10.20 -6.89 -16.27
CA GLN A 118 -11.59 -7.30 -16.04
C GLN A 118 -12.39 -7.41 -17.35
N LYS A 119 -12.23 -6.45 -18.26
CA LYS A 119 -12.95 -6.43 -19.54
C LYS A 119 -12.34 -7.33 -20.60
N LYS A 120 -11.22 -7.99 -20.33
CA LYS A 120 -10.40 -8.71 -21.32
C LYS A 120 -10.10 -7.83 -22.55
N LEU A 121 -10.10 -6.52 -22.38
CA LEU A 121 -9.74 -5.58 -23.43
C LEU A 121 -8.24 -5.70 -23.66
N PHE A 122 -7.88 -5.93 -24.93
CA PHE A 122 -6.48 -6.02 -25.38
C PHE A 122 -5.74 -4.66 -25.34
N PHE A 123 -6.22 -3.70 -24.61
CA PHE A 123 -5.52 -2.46 -24.41
C PHE A 123 -4.45 -2.65 -23.32
N ASN A 124 -3.37 -3.25 -23.74
CA ASN A 124 -2.15 -3.34 -22.95
C ASN A 124 -1.42 -2.01 -23.14
N PRO A 125 -1.31 -1.13 -22.14
CA PRO A 125 -0.56 0.13 -22.28
C PRO A 125 0.93 -0.10 -22.60
N TYR A 126 1.43 -1.33 -22.45
CA TYR A 126 2.77 -1.75 -22.87
C TYR A 126 2.82 -2.32 -24.29
N LEU A 127 1.69 -2.53 -24.97
CA LEU A 127 1.65 -2.96 -26.37
C LEU A 127 1.96 -1.83 -27.38
N VAL A 128 2.27 -0.63 -26.91
CA VAL A 128 2.77 0.45 -27.78
C VAL A 128 4.22 0.22 -28.22
N ILE A 129 4.92 -0.71 -27.56
CA ILE A 129 6.29 -1.03 -27.89
C ILE A 129 6.35 -2.49 -28.33
N THR A 130 6.20 -2.72 -29.59
CA THR A 130 6.59 -3.94 -30.33
C THR A 130 5.52 -5.01 -30.59
N ASP A 131 5.50 -5.23 -31.78
CA ASP A 131 5.47 -6.45 -32.60
C ASP A 131 4.14 -6.87 -33.21
N LEU A 132 4.17 -6.70 -34.51
CA LEU A 132 3.17 -7.09 -35.51
C LEU A 132 2.97 -8.62 -35.63
N LYS A 133 3.55 -9.45 -34.77
CA LYS A 133 3.57 -10.91 -34.92
C LYS A 133 3.14 -11.79 -33.74
N GLY A 134 2.64 -11.27 -32.64
CA GLY A 134 2.21 -12.16 -31.57
C GLY A 134 1.42 -11.47 -30.46
N LYS A 135 0.28 -12.01 -30.11
CA LYS A 135 -0.49 -11.67 -28.90
C LYS A 135 0.33 -12.03 -27.67
N ARG A 136 1.18 -11.13 -27.19
CA ARG A 136 1.87 -11.32 -25.91
C ARG A 136 0.91 -10.92 -24.79
N SER A 137 0.69 -11.83 -23.86
CA SER A 137 0.00 -11.57 -22.60
C SER A 137 0.85 -10.67 -21.70
N TRP A 138 0.23 -9.99 -20.73
CA TRP A 138 0.95 -9.35 -19.63
C TRP A 138 1.97 -10.29 -18.98
N SER A 139 1.59 -11.57 -18.81
CA SER A 139 2.48 -12.61 -18.32
C SER A 139 3.75 -12.75 -19.16
N ASP A 140 3.65 -12.65 -20.50
CA ASP A 140 4.81 -12.81 -21.38
C ASP A 140 5.78 -11.61 -21.27
N LEU A 141 5.23 -10.41 -21.10
CA LEU A 141 6.02 -9.19 -20.93
C LEU A 141 6.69 -9.13 -19.54
N MET A 142 5.99 -9.66 -18.53
CA MET A 142 6.44 -9.65 -17.14
C MET A 142 7.32 -10.85 -16.78
N ILE A 143 7.18 -11.99 -17.49
CA ILE A 143 7.90 -13.24 -17.20
C ILE A 143 9.11 -13.45 -18.12
N GLY A 144 9.21 -12.70 -19.23
CA GLY A 144 10.40 -12.73 -20.10
C GLY A 144 11.64 -12.11 -19.43
N PRO A 145 12.87 -12.37 -19.95
CA PRO A 145 14.10 -11.80 -19.38
C PRO A 145 14.05 -10.27 -19.25
N GLU A 146 13.44 -9.59 -20.22
CA GLU A 146 13.24 -8.13 -20.19
C GLU A 146 12.18 -7.70 -19.17
N GLY A 147 11.12 -8.49 -18.99
CA GLY A 147 10.07 -8.23 -18.03
C GLY A 147 10.49 -8.42 -16.57
N THR A 148 11.48 -9.27 -16.31
CA THR A 148 11.99 -9.52 -14.96
C THR A 148 12.56 -8.27 -14.32
N TRP A 149 13.34 -7.49 -15.05
CA TRP A 149 13.89 -6.22 -14.55
C TRP A 149 12.82 -5.18 -14.32
N MET A 150 11.87 -5.06 -15.24
CA MET A 150 10.75 -4.12 -15.08
C MET A 150 9.91 -4.45 -13.85
N ASN A 151 9.61 -5.72 -13.61
CA ASN A 151 8.90 -6.18 -12.42
C ASN A 151 9.68 -5.93 -11.15
N PHE A 152 10.98 -6.17 -11.19
CA PHE A 152 11.86 -5.89 -10.08
C PHE A 152 11.81 -4.40 -9.69
N PHE A 153 11.98 -3.50 -10.67
CA PHE A 153 11.90 -2.06 -10.42
C PHE A 153 10.51 -1.64 -9.97
N LEU A 154 9.45 -2.16 -10.57
CA LEU A 154 8.09 -1.84 -10.20
C LEU A 154 7.77 -2.27 -8.75
N GLY A 155 8.08 -3.52 -8.38
CA GLY A 155 7.83 -4.00 -7.03
C GLY A 155 8.60 -3.21 -5.97
N ASN A 156 9.89 -2.91 -6.25
CA ASN A 156 10.68 -2.05 -5.37
C ASN A 156 10.08 -0.64 -5.27
N PHE A 157 9.75 -0.02 -6.40
CA PHE A 157 9.16 1.33 -6.45
C PHE A 157 7.87 1.42 -5.63
N LEU A 158 6.97 0.45 -5.79
CA LEU A 158 5.69 0.45 -5.09
C LEU A 158 5.83 0.19 -3.59
N LEU A 159 6.65 -0.79 -3.21
CA LEU A 159 6.82 -1.18 -1.80
C LEU A 159 7.61 -0.14 -1.00
N TRP A 160 8.73 0.35 -1.55
CA TRP A 160 9.48 1.42 -0.92
C TRP A 160 8.72 2.75 -0.93
N GLY A 161 7.95 3.02 -1.98
CA GLY A 161 7.08 4.18 -2.04
C GLY A 161 6.00 4.16 -0.96
N MET A 162 5.34 3.02 -0.74
CA MET A 162 4.44 2.83 0.38
C MET A 162 5.16 3.06 1.72
N TRP A 163 6.32 2.42 1.93
CA TRP A 163 7.09 2.57 3.16
C TRP A 163 7.46 4.02 3.44
N LEU A 164 7.91 4.75 2.42
CA LEU A 164 8.22 6.17 2.54
C LEU A 164 7.01 6.99 2.99
N ASN A 165 5.82 6.73 2.43
CA ASN A 165 4.59 7.37 2.88
C ASN A 165 4.30 7.12 4.37
N LEU A 166 4.43 5.86 4.81
CA LEU A 166 4.20 5.51 6.22
C LEU A 166 5.20 6.20 7.14
N VAL A 167 6.46 6.28 6.74
CA VAL A 167 7.52 6.98 7.48
C VAL A 167 7.23 8.47 7.57
N ILE A 168 6.86 9.12 6.48
CA ILE A 168 6.49 10.55 6.47
C ILE A 168 5.30 10.80 7.41
N LEU A 169 4.27 9.97 7.35
CA LEU A 169 3.11 10.09 8.23
C LEU A 169 3.50 9.90 9.71
N LEU A 170 4.36 8.92 10.01
CA LEU A 170 4.84 8.68 11.38
C LEU A 170 5.58 9.89 11.95
N PHE A 171 6.54 10.45 11.19
CA PHE A 171 7.35 11.58 11.66
C PHE A 171 6.56 12.88 11.70
N ASN A 172 5.53 13.03 10.88
CA ASN A 172 4.63 14.17 10.98
C ASN A 172 3.76 14.08 12.25
N ASN A 173 3.05 12.97 12.39
CA ASN A 173 2.26 12.67 13.58
C ASN A 173 1.91 11.18 13.63
N PRO A 174 2.37 10.41 14.64
CA PRO A 174 2.09 8.98 14.75
C PRO A 174 0.60 8.65 14.82
N TYR A 175 -0.23 9.56 15.31
CA TYR A 175 -1.68 9.37 15.36
C TYR A 175 -2.33 9.47 13.97
N ILE A 176 -1.75 10.27 13.03
CA ILE A 176 -2.20 10.30 11.63
C ILE A 176 -1.92 8.94 10.96
N LEU A 177 -0.76 8.36 11.22
CA LEU A 177 -0.43 7.02 10.72
C LEU A 177 -1.39 5.96 11.29
N LEU A 178 -1.64 5.99 12.59
CA LEU A 178 -2.62 5.08 13.21
C LEU A 178 -4.04 5.29 12.65
N PHE A 179 -4.43 6.53 12.40
CA PHE A 179 -5.71 6.87 11.79
C PHE A 179 -5.88 6.26 10.40
N LEU A 180 -4.84 6.31 9.56
CA LEU A 180 -4.81 5.62 8.27
C LEU A 180 -5.05 4.11 8.43
N PHE A 181 -4.33 3.45 9.34
CA PHE A 181 -4.50 2.02 9.59
C PHE A 181 -5.91 1.68 10.06
N LEU A 182 -6.49 2.47 10.97
CA LEU A 182 -7.83 2.24 11.47
C LEU A 182 -8.90 2.32 10.37
N ILE A 183 -8.77 3.28 9.45
CA ILE A 183 -9.69 3.41 8.29
C ILE A 183 -9.58 2.17 7.41
N ILE A 184 -8.38 1.77 7.01
CA ILE A 184 -8.19 0.63 6.10
C ILE A 184 -8.64 -0.68 6.75
N TRP A 185 -8.23 -0.96 7.99
CA TRP A 185 -8.58 -2.21 8.67
C TRP A 185 -10.08 -2.33 8.92
N SER A 186 -10.74 -1.25 9.35
CA SER A 186 -12.20 -1.27 9.55
C SER A 186 -12.94 -1.49 8.24
N ALA A 187 -12.47 -0.87 7.15
CA ALA A 187 -13.04 -1.05 5.82
C ALA A 187 -12.88 -2.50 5.34
N ASP A 188 -11.70 -3.10 5.47
CA ASP A 188 -11.45 -4.49 5.04
C ASP A 188 -12.30 -5.49 5.84
N ILE A 189 -12.40 -5.30 7.16
CA ILE A 189 -13.23 -6.14 8.03
C ILE A 189 -14.71 -6.03 7.63
N ALA A 190 -15.21 -4.82 7.49
CA ALA A 190 -16.62 -4.58 7.16
C ALA A 190 -16.95 -5.05 5.73
N ALA A 191 -16.03 -4.84 4.77
CA ALA A 191 -16.18 -5.33 3.41
C ALA A 191 -16.27 -6.86 3.35
N TYR A 192 -15.45 -7.55 4.16
CA TYR A 192 -15.54 -9.01 4.26
C TYR A 192 -16.89 -9.49 4.80
N PHE A 193 -17.38 -8.91 5.91
CA PHE A 193 -18.63 -9.35 6.51
C PHE A 193 -19.85 -8.97 5.68
N SER A 194 -19.90 -7.75 5.14
CA SER A 194 -21.02 -7.30 4.30
C SER A 194 -21.05 -8.07 2.97
N GLY A 195 -19.90 -8.27 2.33
CA GLY A 195 -19.79 -9.08 1.12
C GLY A 195 -20.19 -10.53 1.34
N LYS A 196 -19.80 -11.14 2.46
CA LYS A 196 -20.19 -12.52 2.79
C LYS A 196 -21.70 -12.65 3.11
N LYS A 197 -22.30 -11.66 3.75
CA LYS A 197 -23.70 -11.74 4.18
C LYS A 197 -24.68 -11.27 3.11
N TYR A 198 -24.33 -10.22 2.36
CA TYR A 198 -25.23 -9.54 1.44
C TYR A 198 -24.77 -9.58 -0.01
N GLY A 199 -23.54 -10.06 -0.30
CA GLY A 199 -22.92 -10.02 -1.62
C GLY A 199 -23.75 -10.79 -2.67
N LYS A 200 -24.15 -10.08 -3.71
CA LYS A 200 -24.86 -10.61 -4.88
C LYS A 200 -24.16 -10.24 -6.18
N HIS A 201 -23.51 -9.07 -6.20
CA HIS A 201 -22.90 -8.52 -7.38
C HIS A 201 -21.38 -8.52 -7.20
N THR A 202 -20.69 -9.33 -7.97
CA THR A 202 -19.23 -9.40 -7.94
C THR A 202 -18.62 -8.10 -8.43
N LEU A 203 -17.53 -7.66 -7.78
CA LEU A 203 -16.81 -6.45 -8.16
C LEU A 203 -15.87 -6.70 -9.35
N ALA A 204 -15.18 -7.83 -9.34
CA ALA A 204 -14.13 -8.15 -10.30
C ALA A 204 -14.03 -9.67 -10.52
N ASP A 205 -14.92 -10.22 -11.37
CA ASP A 205 -15.06 -11.66 -11.60
C ASP A 205 -13.77 -12.36 -12.01
N ASN A 206 -13.00 -11.73 -12.90
CA ASN A 206 -11.77 -12.32 -13.46
C ASN A 206 -10.57 -12.18 -12.53
N VAL A 207 -10.61 -11.28 -11.55
CA VAL A 207 -9.51 -10.96 -10.63
C VAL A 207 -9.73 -11.61 -9.27
N SER A 208 -10.85 -11.26 -8.64
CA SER A 208 -11.21 -11.70 -7.29
C SER A 208 -12.72 -11.91 -7.18
N PRO A 209 -13.23 -13.12 -7.52
CA PRO A 209 -14.67 -13.41 -7.51
C PRO A 209 -15.34 -13.28 -6.15
N SER A 210 -14.56 -13.28 -5.07
CA SER A 210 -15.07 -13.12 -3.71
C SER A 210 -15.35 -11.68 -3.30
N LYS A 211 -14.89 -10.69 -4.08
CA LYS A 211 -15.17 -9.28 -3.82
C LYS A 211 -16.49 -8.85 -4.46
N THR A 212 -17.31 -8.14 -3.69
CA THR A 212 -18.66 -7.72 -4.10
C THR A 212 -18.87 -6.23 -3.91
N TRP A 213 -19.78 -5.65 -4.69
CA TRP A 213 -20.17 -4.24 -4.55
C TRP A 213 -20.79 -3.95 -3.19
N GLU A 214 -21.56 -4.88 -2.62
CA GLU A 214 -22.11 -4.77 -1.28
C GLU A 214 -21.00 -4.75 -0.22
N GLY A 215 -19.92 -5.47 -0.48
CA GLY A 215 -18.70 -5.39 0.32
C GLY A 215 -18.06 -4.01 0.26
N VAL A 216 -17.94 -3.42 -0.93
CA VAL A 216 -17.41 -2.05 -1.12
C VAL A 216 -18.22 -1.04 -0.33
N ILE A 217 -19.56 -1.10 -0.43
CA ILE A 217 -20.45 -0.19 0.30
C ILE A 217 -20.27 -0.35 1.82
N GLY A 218 -20.22 -1.61 2.30
CA GLY A 218 -19.97 -1.87 3.73
C GLY A 218 -18.63 -1.34 4.21
N GLY A 219 -17.58 -1.51 3.41
CA GLY A 219 -16.25 -0.96 3.69
C GLY A 219 -16.23 0.57 3.72
N LEU A 220 -16.88 1.23 2.76
CA LEU A 220 -16.99 2.68 2.72
C LEU A 220 -17.70 3.24 3.95
N ILE A 221 -18.85 2.66 4.32
CA ILE A 221 -19.59 3.08 5.51
C ILE A 221 -18.72 2.93 6.77
N ALA A 222 -18.08 1.78 6.93
CA ALA A 222 -17.23 1.52 8.09
C ALA A 222 -16.01 2.43 8.14
N GLY A 223 -15.31 2.64 7.00
CA GLY A 223 -14.17 3.54 6.94
C GLY A 223 -14.52 4.98 7.30
N ILE A 224 -15.66 5.49 6.78
CA ILE A 224 -16.16 6.83 7.13
C ILE A 224 -16.50 6.91 8.61
N LEU A 225 -17.29 5.96 9.14
CA LEU A 225 -17.64 5.94 10.56
C LEU A 225 -16.41 5.87 11.46
N THR A 226 -15.44 5.02 11.11
CA THR A 226 -14.18 4.91 11.85
C THR A 226 -13.40 6.21 11.82
N ALA A 227 -13.38 6.92 10.69
CA ALA A 227 -12.71 8.21 10.60
C ALA A 227 -13.29 9.24 11.58
N PHE A 228 -14.61 9.33 11.68
CA PHE A 228 -15.26 10.21 12.66
C PHE A 228 -15.01 9.77 14.10
N LEU A 229 -15.17 8.48 14.39
CA LEU A 229 -14.99 7.94 15.73
C LEU A 229 -13.55 8.06 16.21
N ALA A 230 -12.58 7.76 15.35
CA ALA A 230 -11.16 7.86 15.69
C ALA A 230 -10.75 9.31 15.92
N LEU A 231 -11.16 10.25 15.06
CA LEU A 231 -10.87 11.67 15.23
C LEU A 231 -11.45 12.20 16.55
N HIS A 232 -12.71 11.87 16.86
CA HIS A 232 -13.33 12.22 18.11
C HIS A 232 -12.60 11.62 19.31
N PHE A 233 -12.26 10.32 19.25
CA PHE A 233 -11.54 9.63 20.31
C PHE A 233 -10.16 10.24 20.58
N PHE A 234 -9.38 10.51 19.55
CA PHE A 234 -8.05 11.10 19.69
C PHE A 234 -8.12 12.49 20.30
N ARG A 235 -9.12 13.28 19.93
CA ARG A 235 -9.31 14.64 20.44
C ARG A 235 -9.77 14.65 21.89
N GLU A 236 -10.86 13.93 22.21
CA GLU A 236 -11.51 14.02 23.52
C GLU A 236 -10.79 13.21 24.61
N PHE A 237 -10.23 12.03 24.25
CA PHE A 237 -9.62 11.14 25.24
C PHE A 237 -8.11 11.22 25.33
N LEU A 238 -7.44 11.55 24.22
CA LEU A 238 -5.98 11.65 24.17
C LEU A 238 -5.49 13.10 24.11
N GLY A 239 -6.39 14.08 23.94
CA GLY A 239 -6.03 15.49 23.81
C GLY A 239 -5.22 15.79 22.53
N VAL A 240 -5.32 14.92 21.51
CA VAL A 240 -4.54 15.03 20.26
C VAL A 240 -5.42 15.57 19.16
N ASP A 241 -5.22 16.82 18.77
CA ASP A 241 -5.89 17.47 17.63
C ASP A 241 -5.00 17.33 16.38
N MET A 242 -5.03 16.14 15.76
CA MET A 242 -4.11 15.80 14.67
C MET A 242 -4.56 16.33 13.30
N ILE A 243 -5.85 16.55 13.09
CA ILE A 243 -6.43 16.98 11.82
C ILE A 243 -7.62 17.90 12.08
N GLN A 244 -7.54 19.13 11.59
CA GLN A 244 -8.68 20.04 11.58
C GLN A 244 -9.45 19.89 10.27
N ALA A 245 -10.40 18.97 10.25
CA ALA A 245 -11.18 18.66 9.06
C ALA A 245 -12.64 19.05 9.21
N SER A 246 -13.20 19.71 8.18
CA SER A 246 -14.65 19.77 8.05
C SER A 246 -15.22 18.36 7.80
N PRO A 247 -16.48 18.09 8.18
CA PRO A 247 -17.10 16.78 7.95
C PRO A 247 -16.99 16.30 6.49
N ILE A 248 -17.15 17.22 5.54
CA ILE A 248 -17.06 16.91 4.10
C ILE A 248 -15.64 16.46 3.72
N LYS A 249 -14.60 17.16 4.18
CA LYS A 249 -13.20 16.78 3.93
C LYS A 249 -12.88 15.41 4.52
N LEU A 250 -13.40 15.11 5.70
CA LEU A 250 -13.20 13.83 6.37
C LEU A 250 -13.88 12.68 5.62
N ILE A 251 -15.13 12.89 5.15
CA ILE A 251 -15.85 11.93 4.30
C ILE A 251 -15.08 11.68 3.00
N LEU A 252 -14.60 12.73 2.33
CA LEU A 252 -13.84 12.61 1.09
C LEU A 252 -12.54 11.84 1.31
N LEU A 253 -11.74 12.22 2.31
CA LEU A 253 -10.48 11.57 2.61
C LEU A 253 -10.65 10.08 2.92
N SER A 254 -11.57 9.75 3.81
CA SER A 254 -11.82 8.34 4.18
C SER A 254 -12.38 7.53 3.02
N SER A 255 -13.30 8.08 2.24
CA SER A 255 -13.88 7.40 1.07
C SER A 255 -12.82 7.08 0.01
N VAL A 256 -11.98 8.05 -0.32
CA VAL A 256 -10.90 7.85 -1.30
C VAL A 256 -9.90 6.84 -0.78
N THR A 257 -9.51 6.91 0.48
CA THR A 257 -8.61 5.94 1.12
C THR A 257 -9.14 4.52 0.99
N VAL A 258 -10.42 4.30 1.30
CA VAL A 258 -11.08 2.98 1.18
C VAL A 258 -11.16 2.53 -0.27
N ILE A 259 -11.52 3.39 -1.21
CA ILE A 259 -11.57 3.02 -2.64
C ILE A 259 -10.20 2.56 -3.11
N TYR A 260 -9.14 3.31 -2.80
CA TYR A 260 -7.80 2.95 -3.24
C TYR A 260 -7.19 1.79 -2.46
N SER A 261 -7.60 1.53 -1.21
CA SER A 261 -7.24 0.27 -0.54
C SER A 261 -7.76 -0.95 -1.31
N ILE A 262 -8.97 -0.87 -1.83
CA ILE A 262 -9.55 -1.92 -2.70
C ILE A 262 -8.78 -2.03 -4.02
N VAL A 263 -8.36 -0.91 -4.61
CA VAL A 263 -7.53 -0.89 -5.83
C VAL A 263 -6.20 -1.62 -5.59
N GLY A 264 -5.54 -1.38 -4.46
CA GLY A 264 -4.28 -2.05 -4.11
C GLY A 264 -4.43 -3.56 -4.02
N ASP A 265 -5.43 -4.05 -3.28
CA ASP A 265 -5.70 -5.49 -3.16
C ASP A 265 -6.08 -6.11 -4.53
N LEU A 266 -6.89 -5.44 -5.36
CA LEU A 266 -7.21 -5.93 -6.71
C LEU A 266 -5.97 -5.98 -7.60
N PHE A 267 -5.10 -4.98 -7.53
CA PHE A 267 -3.85 -4.94 -8.29
C PHE A 267 -2.94 -6.12 -7.94
N ILE A 268 -2.69 -6.36 -6.65
CA ILE A 268 -1.90 -7.51 -6.19
C ILE A 268 -2.59 -8.83 -6.56
N SER A 269 -3.92 -8.86 -6.54
CA SER A 269 -4.68 -10.04 -6.98
C SER A 269 -4.48 -10.34 -8.47
N ILE A 270 -4.41 -9.34 -9.37
CA ILE A 270 -4.05 -9.53 -10.77
C ILE A 270 -2.67 -10.16 -10.89
N ILE A 271 -1.67 -9.61 -10.22
CA ILE A 271 -0.30 -10.10 -10.23
C ILE A 271 -0.24 -11.58 -9.80
N LYS A 272 -0.99 -11.94 -8.75
CA LYS A 272 -1.09 -13.35 -8.30
C LYS A 272 -1.71 -14.27 -9.37
N ARG A 273 -2.78 -13.82 -10.04
CA ARG A 273 -3.42 -14.62 -11.10
C ARG A 273 -2.50 -14.82 -12.30
N ASP A 274 -1.80 -13.78 -12.72
CA ASP A 274 -0.82 -13.87 -13.81
C ASP A 274 0.34 -14.82 -13.47
N ALA A 275 0.76 -14.86 -12.20
CA ALA A 275 1.73 -15.83 -11.70
C ALA A 275 1.17 -17.26 -11.50
N GLY A 276 -0.11 -17.50 -11.76
CA GLY A 276 -0.78 -18.79 -11.52
C GLY A 276 -0.91 -19.15 -10.04
N LYS A 277 -0.82 -18.17 -9.15
CA LYS A 277 -0.85 -18.35 -7.69
C LYS A 277 -2.10 -17.73 -7.08
N LYS A 278 -2.43 -18.17 -5.86
CA LYS A 278 -3.52 -17.61 -5.07
C LYS A 278 -3.01 -16.69 -3.96
N ASP A 279 -1.94 -17.10 -3.30
CA ASP A 279 -1.32 -16.39 -2.19
C ASP A 279 0.13 -16.03 -2.57
N THR A 280 0.67 -14.94 -2.02
CA THR A 280 2.03 -14.50 -2.33
C THR A 280 3.09 -15.30 -1.60
N GLY A 281 2.75 -15.84 -0.42
CA GLY A 281 3.64 -16.59 0.44
C GLY A 281 2.90 -17.46 1.46
N ILE A 282 3.67 -18.08 2.37
CA ILE A 282 3.16 -18.95 3.43
C ILE A 282 3.58 -18.47 4.82
N LEU A 283 4.09 -17.24 4.93
CA LEU A 283 4.71 -16.75 6.16
C LEU A 283 3.71 -16.70 7.33
N PHE A 284 2.47 -16.29 7.04
CA PHE A 284 1.43 -16.22 8.06
C PHE A 284 0.45 -17.40 7.91
N PRO A 285 0.45 -18.36 8.87
CA PRO A 285 -0.46 -19.50 8.81
C PRO A 285 -1.92 -19.08 8.66
N GLY A 286 -2.54 -19.48 7.55
CA GLY A 286 -3.93 -19.15 7.22
C GLY A 286 -4.16 -17.74 6.65
N HIS A 287 -3.10 -16.93 6.48
CA HIS A 287 -3.18 -15.57 5.96
C HIS A 287 -2.33 -15.28 4.71
N GLY A 288 -1.57 -16.26 4.22
CA GLY A 288 -0.69 -16.06 3.07
C GLY A 288 0.62 -15.37 3.42
N GLY A 289 1.11 -14.54 2.52
CA GLY A 289 2.35 -13.79 2.68
C GLY A 289 2.19 -12.41 3.33
N ILE A 290 3.31 -11.71 3.47
CA ILE A 290 3.34 -10.30 3.88
C ILE A 290 2.66 -9.41 2.83
N LEU A 291 2.94 -9.67 1.55
CA LEU A 291 2.38 -8.89 0.47
C LEU A 291 0.84 -8.98 0.44
N ASP A 292 0.25 -10.13 0.84
CA ASP A 292 -1.19 -10.28 1.03
C ASP A 292 -1.75 -9.50 2.24
N ARG A 293 -0.91 -8.90 3.06
CA ARG A 293 -1.29 -8.11 4.25
C ARG A 293 -1.12 -6.61 4.08
N ILE A 294 -0.28 -6.22 3.14
CA ILE A 294 0.02 -4.81 2.87
C ILE A 294 -0.55 -4.33 1.52
N ASP A 295 -1.20 -5.22 0.76
CA ASP A 295 -1.77 -4.92 -0.56
C ASP A 295 -2.76 -3.73 -0.54
N SER A 296 -3.72 -3.72 0.39
CA SER A 296 -4.63 -2.60 0.62
C SER A 296 -3.89 -1.32 1.03
N LEU A 297 -2.82 -1.46 1.80
CA LEU A 297 -2.03 -0.34 2.32
C LEU A 297 -1.20 0.33 1.21
N MET A 298 -0.72 -0.43 0.21
CA MET A 298 0.14 0.09 -0.87
C MET A 298 -0.51 1.25 -1.61
N ALA A 299 -1.74 1.12 -2.03
CA ALA A 299 -2.47 2.19 -2.73
C ALA A 299 -3.20 3.13 -1.77
N GLY A 300 -3.79 2.57 -0.69
CA GLY A 300 -4.54 3.34 0.30
C GLY A 300 -3.71 4.41 1.00
N SER A 301 -2.44 4.11 1.35
CA SER A 301 -1.55 5.10 1.99
C SER A 301 -1.19 6.26 1.06
N VAL A 302 -0.96 5.96 -0.22
CA VAL A 302 -0.64 6.99 -1.22
C VAL A 302 -1.84 7.89 -1.49
N ALA A 303 -3.03 7.30 -1.63
CA ALA A 303 -4.26 8.04 -1.82
C ALA A 303 -4.59 8.90 -0.59
N PHE A 304 -4.44 8.37 0.62
CA PHE A 304 -4.63 9.09 1.86
C PHE A 304 -3.73 10.33 1.96
N MET A 305 -2.44 10.17 1.70
CA MET A 305 -1.49 11.27 1.75
C MET A 305 -1.77 12.29 0.64
N PHE A 306 -1.99 11.84 -0.62
CA PHE A 306 -2.26 12.72 -1.75
C PHE A 306 -3.49 13.59 -1.51
N TRP A 307 -4.62 12.98 -1.14
CA TRP A 307 -5.86 13.71 -0.89
C TRP A 307 -5.82 14.50 0.41
N GLY A 308 -5.08 14.04 1.41
CA GLY A 308 -4.86 14.79 2.65
C GLY A 308 -4.16 16.13 2.40
N ILE A 309 -3.11 16.13 1.56
CA ILE A 309 -2.42 17.34 1.10
C ILE A 309 -3.35 18.19 0.23
N PHE A 310 -3.99 17.59 -0.78
CA PHE A 310 -4.88 18.30 -1.71
C PHE A 310 -6.05 18.99 -1.02
N LEU A 311 -6.62 18.37 0.02
CA LEU A 311 -7.69 18.93 0.83
C LEU A 311 -7.20 19.95 1.88
N GLY A 312 -5.88 20.16 1.98
CA GLY A 312 -5.27 21.04 2.99
C GLY A 312 -5.48 20.53 4.42
N LEU A 313 -5.45 19.21 4.62
CA LEU A 313 -5.56 18.55 5.93
C LEU A 313 -4.20 18.23 6.52
N PHE A 314 -3.19 18.08 5.68
CA PHE A 314 -1.81 17.81 6.04
C PHE A 314 -0.94 18.93 5.48
N ASP A 315 -0.13 19.52 6.34
CA ASP A 315 0.93 20.45 5.94
C ASP A 315 2.28 19.77 6.19
N PHE A 316 2.91 19.36 5.10
CA PHE A 316 4.24 18.74 5.16
C PHE A 316 5.33 19.72 4.70
N GLY A 317 4.98 20.99 4.49
CA GLY A 317 5.91 21.99 3.93
C GLY A 317 6.31 21.69 2.48
N LEU A 318 5.43 21.01 1.73
CA LEU A 318 5.69 20.57 0.36
C LEU A 318 5.16 21.53 -0.73
N LEU A 319 4.34 22.51 -0.35
CA LEU A 319 3.70 23.48 -1.27
C LEU A 319 4.02 24.90 -0.86
#